data_2647339291454e4b2176a3eae9f853d3
#
_entry.id   2647339291454e4b2176a3eae9f853d3
#
_cell.length_a   1.000
_cell.length_b   1.000
_cell.length_c   1.000
_cell.angle_alpha   90.00
_cell.angle_beta   90.00
_cell.angle_gamma   90.00
#
_symmetry.space_group_name_H-M   'P 1'
#
loop_
_entity.id
_entity.type
_entity.pdbx_description
1 polymer ?
#
loop_
_entity_poly.entity_id
_entity_poly.type
_entity_poly.pdbx_seq_one_letter_code
_entity_poly.pdbx_strand_id
1 'polypeptide(L)'
;VMYENLPENSDAWIGVVPSDTPHNEKAADSAVVQYQSLSQFESGNFAGFELSDNSLSGNYDLRIYANDNGGKELACVTFYIDGPKAEITNVQWNADTRTVTADVNYANFSDDNSAWIGVVPSDTPHNEQDADRVDVNYISLRNFESGAFPGITVPEGISGSYDLRIYSSDYDGTELACVNVMIT
;
A
#
# COMPACT_ATOMS: atom_id res chain seq x y z
N VAL A 1 -13.68 15.76 -15.34
CA VAL A 1 -12.70 16.13 -16.39
C VAL A 1 -13.47 16.65 -17.59
N MET A 2 -13.16 17.86 -18.02
CA MET A 2 -13.73 18.48 -19.24
C MET A 2 -12.61 18.73 -20.22
N TYR A 3 -12.83 18.39 -21.48
CA TYR A 3 -11.91 18.62 -22.59
C TYR A 3 -12.66 18.98 -23.86
N GLU A 4 -12.02 19.73 -24.76
CA GLU A 4 -12.57 20.18 -26.02
C GLU A 4 -11.53 20.06 -27.14
N ASN A 5 -12.01 19.96 -28.38
CA ASN A 5 -11.17 19.99 -29.58
C ASN A 5 -10.09 18.90 -29.68
N LEU A 6 -10.35 17.72 -29.13
CA LEU A 6 -9.51 16.57 -29.42
C LEU A 6 -9.77 16.10 -30.87
N PRO A 7 -8.71 15.80 -31.66
CA PRO A 7 -8.88 15.18 -32.95
C PRO A 7 -9.64 13.87 -32.88
N GLU A 8 -10.46 13.57 -33.89
CA GLU A 8 -11.00 12.22 -34.08
C GLU A 8 -9.80 11.21 -34.15
N ASN A 9 -9.84 10.14 -33.39
CA ASN A 9 -8.74 9.18 -33.21
C ASN A 9 -7.49 9.74 -32.53
N SER A 10 -7.64 10.68 -31.61
CA SER A 10 -6.50 11.13 -30.80
C SER A 10 -6.07 10.03 -29.81
N ASP A 11 -4.74 9.83 -29.68
CA ASP A 11 -4.13 8.99 -28.65
C ASP A 11 -3.96 9.77 -27.33
N ALA A 12 -4.83 10.79 -27.12
CA ALA A 12 -4.84 11.57 -25.89
C ALA A 12 -5.25 10.70 -24.71
N TRP A 13 -4.58 10.90 -23.61
CA TRP A 13 -4.81 10.10 -22.39
C TRP A 13 -4.80 10.94 -21.11
N ILE A 14 -5.41 10.40 -20.07
CA ILE A 14 -5.39 10.89 -18.70
C ILE A 14 -4.77 9.81 -17.82
N GLY A 15 -3.89 10.19 -16.88
CA GLY A 15 -3.26 9.23 -15.99
C GLY A 15 -2.86 9.81 -14.65
N VAL A 16 -2.66 8.90 -13.69
CA VAL A 16 -2.13 9.16 -12.36
C VAL A 16 -0.62 8.92 -12.39
N VAL A 17 0.16 9.94 -12.07
CA VAL A 17 1.62 9.94 -12.14
C VAL A 17 2.20 10.47 -10.83
N PRO A 18 3.30 9.92 -10.28
CA PRO A 18 3.97 10.53 -9.13
C PRO A 18 4.33 11.99 -9.39
N SER A 19 4.09 12.90 -8.44
CA SER A 19 4.22 14.35 -8.65
C SER A 19 5.65 14.82 -8.92
N ASP A 20 6.67 14.04 -8.56
CA ASP A 20 8.07 14.31 -8.84
C ASP A 20 8.51 13.91 -10.26
N THR A 21 7.62 13.26 -11.03
CA THR A 21 7.88 12.89 -12.42
C THR A 21 7.97 14.15 -13.30
N PRO A 22 9.00 14.27 -14.18
CA PRO A 22 9.09 15.40 -15.08
C PRO A 22 7.82 15.62 -15.93
N HIS A 23 7.47 16.91 -16.16
CA HIS A 23 6.28 17.31 -16.91
C HIS A 23 6.49 17.17 -18.43
N ASN A 24 6.75 15.92 -18.88
CA ASN A 24 6.77 15.57 -20.29
C ASN A 24 6.12 14.19 -20.46
N GLU A 25 5.52 13.97 -21.61
CA GLU A 25 4.72 12.77 -21.86
C GLU A 25 5.54 11.49 -21.69
N LYS A 26 6.75 11.41 -22.24
CA LYS A 26 7.59 10.21 -22.16
C LYS A 26 7.95 9.80 -20.71
N ALA A 27 8.23 10.78 -19.84
CA ALA A 27 8.50 10.50 -18.44
C ALA A 27 7.22 10.07 -17.72
N ALA A 28 6.09 10.71 -18.02
CA ALA A 28 4.80 10.36 -17.46
C ALA A 28 4.34 8.97 -17.90
N ASP A 29 4.44 8.61 -19.17
CA ASP A 29 4.11 7.28 -19.69
C ASP A 29 4.94 6.17 -19.02
N SER A 30 6.23 6.44 -18.76
CA SER A 30 7.11 5.49 -18.06
C SER A 30 6.81 5.33 -16.56
N ALA A 31 6.16 6.29 -15.93
CA ALA A 31 5.92 6.36 -14.49
C ALA A 31 4.43 6.28 -14.12
N VAL A 32 3.55 6.22 -15.12
CA VAL A 32 2.10 6.21 -14.88
C VAL A 32 1.66 4.98 -14.09
N VAL A 33 0.93 5.23 -13.02
CA VAL A 33 0.37 4.18 -12.16
C VAL A 33 -0.90 3.59 -12.75
N GLN A 34 -1.75 4.47 -13.30
CA GLN A 34 -2.98 4.10 -13.97
C GLN A 34 -3.32 5.14 -15.03
N TYR A 35 -3.82 4.71 -16.19
CA TYR A 35 -4.20 5.61 -17.26
C TYR A 35 -5.43 5.12 -18.03
N GLN A 36 -6.05 6.05 -18.75
CA GLN A 36 -7.15 5.79 -19.66
C GLN A 36 -7.09 6.70 -20.87
N SER A 37 -7.36 6.16 -22.08
CA SER A 37 -7.50 6.98 -23.28
C SER A 37 -8.74 7.89 -23.17
N LEU A 38 -8.61 9.15 -23.56
CA LEU A 38 -9.73 10.09 -23.61
C LEU A 38 -10.80 9.67 -24.63
N SER A 39 -10.48 8.83 -25.60
CA SER A 39 -11.45 8.25 -26.54
C SER A 39 -12.44 7.29 -25.89
N GLN A 40 -12.18 6.82 -24.67
CA GLN A 40 -13.02 5.84 -23.95
C GLN A 40 -14.19 6.48 -23.17
N PHE A 41 -14.22 7.81 -23.07
CA PHE A 41 -15.31 8.51 -22.39
C PHE A 41 -15.58 9.87 -23.01
N GLU A 42 -16.81 10.39 -22.88
CA GLU A 42 -17.17 11.73 -23.31
C GLU A 42 -16.67 12.77 -22.31
N SER A 43 -16.38 13.99 -22.83
CA SER A 43 -16.04 15.14 -21.98
C SER A 43 -17.08 15.36 -20.89
N GLY A 44 -16.62 15.48 -19.66
CA GLY A 44 -17.48 15.61 -18.48
C GLY A 44 -17.85 14.29 -17.80
N ASN A 45 -17.66 13.13 -18.45
CA ASN A 45 -18.11 11.82 -17.98
C ASN A 45 -16.99 10.91 -17.46
N PHE A 46 -15.85 11.47 -17.06
CA PHE A 46 -14.78 10.69 -16.44
C PHE A 46 -15.20 10.18 -15.06
N ALA A 47 -15.34 8.86 -14.93
CA ALA A 47 -15.80 8.21 -13.70
C ALA A 47 -14.73 8.13 -12.59
N GLY A 48 -13.45 8.33 -12.93
CA GLY A 48 -12.32 8.16 -12.02
C GLY A 48 -11.51 6.91 -12.31
N PHE A 49 -10.44 6.72 -11.53
CA PHE A 49 -9.63 5.51 -11.54
C PHE A 49 -9.86 4.69 -10.28
N GLU A 50 -9.89 3.39 -10.44
CA GLU A 50 -9.63 2.44 -9.36
C GLU A 50 -8.12 2.17 -9.35
N LEU A 51 -7.45 2.53 -8.25
CA LEU A 51 -6.03 2.27 -8.07
C LEU A 51 -5.91 0.90 -7.38
N SER A 52 -5.43 -0.08 -8.12
CA SER A 52 -5.29 -1.46 -7.61
C SER A 52 -4.07 -1.67 -6.73
N ASP A 53 -3.10 -0.76 -6.77
CA ASP A 53 -1.91 -0.82 -5.93
C ASP A 53 -2.19 -0.13 -4.58
N ASN A 54 -2.35 -0.93 -3.54
CA ASN A 54 -2.64 -0.50 -2.19
C ASN A 54 -1.41 0.03 -1.44
N SER A 55 -0.22 -0.06 -2.03
CA SER A 55 1.01 0.51 -1.45
C SER A 55 1.20 1.99 -1.78
N LEU A 56 0.38 2.54 -2.68
CA LEU A 56 0.48 3.93 -3.09
C LEU A 56 0.22 4.89 -1.95
N SER A 57 1.16 5.80 -1.74
CA SER A 57 1.04 6.90 -0.77
C SER A 57 1.86 8.09 -1.22
N GLY A 58 1.45 9.31 -0.85
CA GLY A 58 2.17 10.53 -1.19
C GLY A 58 1.47 11.40 -2.22
N ASN A 59 2.24 12.30 -2.84
CA ASN A 59 1.72 13.23 -3.82
C ASN A 59 1.73 12.63 -5.22
N TYR A 60 0.58 12.70 -5.87
CA TYR A 60 0.37 12.28 -7.26
C TYR A 60 -0.26 13.40 -8.05
N ASP A 61 -0.04 13.38 -9.36
CA ASP A 61 -0.68 14.27 -10.31
C ASP A 61 -1.66 13.49 -11.17
N LEU A 62 -2.84 14.05 -11.39
CA LEU A 62 -3.71 13.67 -12.47
C LEU A 62 -3.34 14.54 -13.66
N ARG A 63 -2.74 13.93 -14.70
CA ARG A 63 -2.24 14.63 -15.89
C ARG A 63 -2.98 14.21 -17.14
N ILE A 64 -3.17 15.16 -18.05
CA ILE A 64 -3.74 14.92 -19.37
C ILE A 64 -2.71 15.28 -20.43
N TYR A 65 -2.50 14.37 -21.39
CA TYR A 65 -1.62 14.54 -22.52
C TYR A 65 -2.37 14.49 -23.85
N ALA A 66 -1.95 15.33 -24.81
CA ALA A 66 -2.61 15.47 -26.10
C ALA A 66 -2.46 14.25 -27.03
N ASN A 67 -1.43 13.45 -26.82
CA ASN A 67 -1.19 12.17 -27.51
C ASN A 67 -0.13 11.35 -26.74
N ASP A 68 0.05 10.10 -27.17
CA ASP A 68 0.91 9.07 -26.57
C ASP A 68 2.34 9.03 -27.16
N ASN A 69 2.74 10.02 -27.95
CA ASN A 69 4.06 10.07 -28.57
C ASN A 69 4.66 11.49 -28.50
N GLY A 70 5.09 11.89 -27.31
CA GLY A 70 5.65 13.22 -27.07
C GLY A 70 4.58 14.31 -27.02
N GLY A 71 3.35 13.96 -26.63
CA GLY A 71 2.24 14.87 -26.52
C GLY A 71 2.46 15.97 -25.48
N LYS A 72 1.90 17.15 -25.79
CA LYS A 72 1.89 18.25 -24.85
C LYS A 72 0.99 17.93 -23.65
N GLU A 73 1.45 18.23 -22.45
CA GLU A 73 0.60 18.25 -21.27
C GLU A 73 -0.45 19.34 -21.38
N LEU A 74 -1.71 18.97 -21.26
CA LEU A 74 -2.87 19.86 -21.39
C LEU A 74 -3.37 20.34 -20.04
N ALA A 75 -3.27 19.49 -19.00
CA ALA A 75 -3.69 19.80 -17.66
C ALA A 75 -2.93 18.93 -16.64
N CYS A 76 -2.79 19.48 -15.43
CA CYS A 76 -2.22 18.81 -14.28
C CYS A 76 -2.92 19.27 -13.00
N VAL A 77 -3.27 18.34 -12.13
CA VAL A 77 -3.81 18.62 -10.79
C VAL A 77 -3.14 17.67 -9.80
N THR A 78 -2.49 18.22 -8.79
CA THR A 78 -1.87 17.45 -7.71
C THR A 78 -2.91 17.07 -6.65
N PHE A 79 -2.81 15.83 -6.16
CA PHE A 79 -3.59 15.31 -5.04
C PHE A 79 -2.73 14.40 -4.17
N TYR A 80 -3.20 14.11 -2.96
CA TYR A 80 -2.50 13.24 -2.02
C TYR A 80 -3.23 11.90 -1.89
N ILE A 81 -2.49 10.79 -1.98
CA ILE A 81 -2.99 9.45 -1.68
C ILE A 81 -2.55 9.10 -0.26
N ASP A 82 -3.51 8.86 0.63
CA ASP A 82 -3.28 8.41 1.99
C ASP A 82 -3.16 6.88 2.00
N GLY A 83 -1.94 6.40 1.93
CA GLY A 83 -1.61 4.97 1.85
C GLY A 83 -1.95 4.18 3.12
N PRO A 84 -1.69 2.87 3.12
CA PRO A 84 -1.92 2.00 4.26
C PRO A 84 -1.14 2.48 5.49
N LYS A 85 -1.79 2.41 6.65
CA LYS A 85 -1.25 2.78 7.95
C LYS A 85 -1.52 1.70 8.97
N ALA A 86 -0.57 1.49 9.88
CA ALA A 86 -0.76 0.63 11.03
C ALA A 86 -0.05 1.17 12.26
N GLU A 87 -0.60 0.86 13.43
CA GLU A 87 -0.03 1.16 14.73
C GLU A 87 -0.17 -0.06 15.66
N ILE A 88 0.87 -0.37 16.39
CA ILE A 88 0.89 -1.40 17.41
C ILE A 88 1.23 -0.74 18.75
N THR A 89 0.38 -0.93 19.76
CA THR A 89 0.62 -0.46 21.12
C THR A 89 0.26 -1.54 22.15
N ASN A 90 0.65 -1.34 23.40
CA ASN A 90 0.31 -2.22 24.53
C ASN A 90 0.63 -3.71 24.31
N VAL A 91 1.78 -4.00 23.66
CA VAL A 91 2.21 -5.37 23.40
C VAL A 91 2.49 -6.11 24.70
N GLN A 92 1.93 -7.31 24.86
CA GLN A 92 2.08 -8.15 26.03
C GLN A 92 2.29 -9.62 25.65
N TRP A 93 3.14 -10.31 26.40
CA TRP A 93 3.28 -11.75 26.36
C TRP A 93 2.50 -12.41 27.49
N ASN A 94 1.66 -13.38 27.16
CA ASN A 94 0.98 -14.23 28.13
C ASN A 94 1.58 -15.65 28.07
N ALA A 95 2.35 -16.01 29.09
CA ALA A 95 3.04 -17.30 29.15
C ALA A 95 2.08 -18.48 29.33
N ASP A 96 0.93 -18.30 30.01
CA ASP A 96 -0.02 -19.39 30.28
C ASP A 96 -0.75 -19.83 28.99
N THR A 97 -1.10 -18.86 28.14
CA THR A 97 -1.77 -19.10 26.84
C THR A 97 -0.79 -19.14 25.67
N ARG A 98 0.47 -18.81 25.90
CA ARG A 98 1.52 -18.64 24.89
C ARG A 98 1.10 -17.70 23.76
N THR A 99 0.53 -16.56 24.11
CA THR A 99 -0.03 -15.61 23.14
C THR A 99 0.61 -14.24 23.30
N VAL A 100 1.02 -13.64 22.19
CA VAL A 100 1.34 -12.21 22.08
C VAL A 100 0.04 -11.48 21.79
N THR A 101 -0.32 -10.53 22.66
CA THR A 101 -1.47 -9.64 22.50
C THR A 101 -1.03 -8.20 22.33
N ALA A 102 -1.81 -7.37 21.67
CA ALA A 102 -1.55 -5.95 21.47
C ALA A 102 -2.84 -5.20 21.13
N ASP A 103 -2.80 -3.88 21.24
CA ASP A 103 -3.75 -3.02 20.55
C ASP A 103 -3.20 -2.74 19.14
N VAL A 104 -3.93 -3.19 18.11
CA VAL A 104 -3.55 -3.05 16.70
C VAL A 104 -4.61 -2.24 15.98
N ASN A 105 -4.21 -1.07 15.47
CA ASN A 105 -5.05 -0.23 14.64
C ASN A 105 -4.46 -0.13 13.24
N TYR A 106 -5.30 -0.20 12.21
CA TYR A 106 -4.87 -0.05 10.83
C TYR A 106 -5.97 0.63 9.99
N ALA A 107 -5.56 1.26 8.88
CA ALA A 107 -6.46 1.97 7.97
C ALA A 107 -5.90 1.99 6.54
N ASN A 108 -6.78 2.27 5.59
CA ASN A 108 -6.46 2.46 4.17
C ASN A 108 -5.91 1.20 3.48
N PHE A 109 -6.36 0.04 3.90
CA PHE A 109 -6.13 -1.21 3.20
C PHE A 109 -7.35 -1.55 2.34
N SER A 110 -7.14 -2.16 1.17
CA SER A 110 -8.24 -2.70 0.39
C SER A 110 -8.77 -4.01 1.00
N ASP A 111 -9.98 -4.40 0.62
CA ASP A 111 -10.61 -5.63 1.12
C ASP A 111 -9.85 -6.90 0.70
N ASP A 112 -9.11 -6.85 -0.39
CA ASP A 112 -8.32 -7.95 -0.97
C ASP A 112 -6.82 -7.86 -0.68
N ASN A 113 -6.40 -6.96 0.26
CA ASN A 113 -4.99 -6.82 0.63
C ASN A 113 -4.39 -8.14 1.13
N SER A 114 -3.08 -8.33 0.95
CA SER A 114 -2.30 -9.44 1.50
C SER A 114 -1.47 -9.03 2.73
N ALA A 115 -1.82 -7.91 3.36
CA ALA A 115 -1.15 -7.41 4.55
C ALA A 115 -1.25 -8.40 5.73
N TRP A 116 -0.20 -8.46 6.52
CA TRP A 116 -0.11 -9.39 7.64
C TRP A 116 0.58 -8.80 8.87
N ILE A 117 0.32 -9.40 10.02
CA ILE A 117 1.01 -9.15 11.29
C ILE A 117 1.62 -10.45 11.77
N GLY A 118 2.90 -10.43 12.16
CA GLY A 118 3.63 -11.62 12.58
C GLY A 118 4.58 -11.39 13.75
N VAL A 119 4.94 -12.48 14.42
CA VAL A 119 5.98 -12.54 15.45
C VAL A 119 7.28 -12.97 14.79
N VAL A 120 8.27 -12.07 14.72
CA VAL A 120 9.52 -12.21 13.98
C VAL A 120 10.71 -12.09 14.95
N PRO A 121 11.79 -12.90 14.85
CA PRO A 121 12.99 -12.70 15.66
C PRO A 121 13.54 -11.28 15.51
N SER A 122 13.89 -10.59 16.60
CA SER A 122 14.27 -9.17 16.59
C SER A 122 15.56 -8.85 15.83
N ASP A 123 16.39 -9.85 15.55
CA ASP A 123 17.61 -9.71 14.76
C ASP A 123 17.38 -9.86 13.24
N THR A 124 16.13 -10.13 12.81
CA THR A 124 15.75 -10.22 11.40
C THR A 124 15.74 -8.83 10.75
N PRO A 125 16.31 -8.66 9.54
CA PRO A 125 16.22 -7.40 8.80
C PRO A 125 14.77 -6.90 8.66
N HIS A 126 14.61 -5.56 8.63
CA HIS A 126 13.31 -4.89 8.53
C HIS A 126 12.84 -4.83 7.07
N ASN A 127 12.65 -6.00 6.46
CA ASN A 127 12.02 -6.16 5.15
C ASN A 127 11.10 -7.36 5.18
N GLU A 128 10.10 -7.35 4.33
CA GLU A 128 9.03 -8.35 4.32
C GLU A 128 9.56 -9.75 4.01
N GLN A 129 10.41 -9.91 2.97
CA GLN A 129 10.90 -11.23 2.52
C GLN A 129 11.73 -11.97 3.58
N ASP A 130 12.56 -11.26 4.35
CA ASP A 130 13.34 -11.88 5.42
C ASP A 130 12.45 -12.19 6.63
N ALA A 131 11.45 -11.35 6.92
CA ALA A 131 10.49 -11.57 8.00
C ALA A 131 9.60 -12.79 7.73
N ASP A 132 9.01 -12.91 6.52
CA ASP A 132 8.15 -14.02 6.10
C ASP A 132 8.86 -15.39 6.17
N ARG A 133 10.18 -15.42 5.91
CA ARG A 133 10.96 -16.68 5.99
C ARG A 133 11.18 -17.21 7.38
N VAL A 134 11.15 -16.37 8.40
CA VAL A 134 11.56 -16.68 9.76
C VAL A 134 10.50 -16.35 10.81
N ASP A 135 9.35 -15.84 10.40
CA ASP A 135 8.26 -15.58 11.31
C ASP A 135 7.87 -16.85 12.08
N VAL A 136 7.56 -16.70 13.34
CA VAL A 136 7.18 -17.81 14.21
C VAL A 136 5.73 -18.20 13.98
N ASN A 137 4.90 -17.21 13.72
CA ASN A 137 3.50 -17.30 13.35
C ASN A 137 2.98 -15.93 12.92
N TYR A 138 1.96 -15.90 12.07
CA TYR A 138 1.35 -14.68 11.56
C TYR A 138 -0.16 -14.78 11.41
N ILE A 139 -0.80 -13.62 11.20
CA ILE A 139 -2.23 -13.50 10.87
C ILE A 139 -2.37 -12.44 9.77
N SER A 140 -3.15 -12.75 8.72
CA SER A 140 -3.54 -11.74 7.74
C SER A 140 -4.44 -10.67 8.38
N LEU A 141 -4.22 -9.39 8.05
CA LEU A 141 -5.06 -8.28 8.55
C LEU A 141 -6.53 -8.42 8.12
N ARG A 142 -6.82 -9.14 7.03
CA ARG A 142 -8.20 -9.46 6.61
C ARG A 142 -8.97 -10.34 7.58
N ASN A 143 -8.30 -11.00 8.51
CA ASN A 143 -8.91 -11.95 9.44
C ASN A 143 -9.46 -11.31 10.72
N PHE A 144 -9.27 -10.00 10.89
CA PHE A 144 -9.82 -9.26 12.04
C PHE A 144 -10.04 -7.78 11.67
N GLU A 145 -10.90 -7.09 12.40
CA GLU A 145 -11.14 -5.65 12.24
C GLU A 145 -10.08 -4.83 12.99
N SER A 146 -9.80 -3.62 12.52
CA SER A 146 -8.94 -2.65 13.23
C SER A 146 -9.44 -2.45 14.66
N GLY A 147 -8.53 -2.58 15.63
CA GLY A 147 -8.85 -2.53 17.06
C GLY A 147 -9.32 -3.87 17.67
N ALA A 148 -9.45 -4.96 16.87
CA ALA A 148 -9.93 -6.27 17.33
C ALA A 148 -8.92 -7.40 17.13
N PHE A 149 -7.61 -7.11 17.27
CA PHE A 149 -6.54 -8.09 17.11
C PHE A 149 -6.70 -9.27 18.10
N PRO A 150 -6.81 -10.52 17.60
CA PRO A 150 -7.08 -11.69 18.45
C PRO A 150 -5.86 -12.19 19.22
N GLY A 151 -4.66 -11.63 18.95
CA GLY A 151 -3.38 -12.13 19.42
C GLY A 151 -2.81 -13.26 18.56
N ILE A 152 -1.50 -13.50 18.68
CA ILE A 152 -0.77 -14.55 17.97
C ILE A 152 -0.27 -15.58 18.97
N THR A 153 -0.66 -16.84 18.76
CA THR A 153 -0.13 -17.97 19.54
C THR A 153 1.27 -18.32 19.06
N VAL A 154 2.21 -18.41 19.99
CA VAL A 154 3.60 -18.77 19.74
C VAL A 154 3.82 -20.25 20.06
N PRO A 155 4.46 -21.06 19.18
CA PRO A 155 4.76 -22.46 19.41
C PRO A 155 5.60 -22.71 20.66
N GLU A 156 5.55 -23.92 21.19
CA GLU A 156 6.41 -24.35 22.32
C GLU A 156 7.90 -24.31 21.95
N GLY A 157 8.73 -24.03 22.94
CA GLY A 157 10.19 -23.99 22.79
C GLY A 157 10.74 -22.66 22.25
N ILE A 158 9.86 -21.72 21.91
CA ILE A 158 10.25 -20.36 21.47
C ILE A 158 10.40 -19.48 22.70
N SER A 159 11.56 -18.79 22.81
CA SER A 159 11.85 -17.79 23.86
C SER A 159 12.93 -16.82 23.38
N GLY A 160 12.95 -15.61 23.93
CA GLY A 160 13.92 -14.56 23.57
C GLY A 160 13.25 -13.27 23.11
N SER A 161 14.04 -12.44 22.41
CA SER A 161 13.57 -11.16 21.87
C SER A 161 12.95 -11.34 20.51
N TYR A 162 11.71 -10.91 20.36
CA TYR A 162 10.93 -10.95 19.14
C TYR A 162 10.29 -9.59 18.89
N ASP A 163 9.91 -9.33 17.66
CA ASP A 163 9.14 -8.16 17.27
C ASP A 163 7.77 -8.61 16.78
N LEU A 164 6.74 -7.85 17.14
CA LEU A 164 5.45 -7.89 16.49
C LEU A 164 5.51 -6.87 15.36
N ARG A 165 5.44 -7.32 14.11
CA ARG A 165 5.60 -6.49 12.90
C ARG A 165 4.39 -6.55 12.01
N ILE A 166 4.04 -5.42 11.35
CA ILE A 166 2.99 -5.35 10.33
C ILE A 166 3.60 -4.95 9.00
N TYR A 167 3.27 -5.72 7.97
CA TYR A 167 3.66 -5.46 6.58
C TYR A 167 2.46 -5.16 5.70
N SER A 168 2.62 -4.24 4.75
CA SER A 168 1.53 -3.78 3.87
C SER A 168 1.08 -4.81 2.84
N SER A 169 1.90 -5.82 2.55
CA SER A 169 1.60 -6.94 1.67
C SER A 169 2.50 -8.14 1.96
N ASP A 170 2.15 -9.30 1.39
CA ASP A 170 2.85 -10.58 1.46
C ASP A 170 3.93 -10.74 0.37
N TYR A 171 4.17 -9.70 -0.42
CA TYR A 171 5.19 -9.65 -1.48
C TYR A 171 5.79 -8.26 -1.51
N ASP A 172 7.05 -8.13 -1.07
CA ASP A 172 7.79 -6.87 -1.01
C ASP A 172 7.05 -5.75 -0.25
N GLY A 173 6.24 -6.13 0.75
CA GLY A 173 5.47 -5.21 1.57
C GLY A 173 6.37 -4.28 2.40
N THR A 174 5.94 -3.03 2.54
CA THR A 174 6.59 -2.08 3.45
C THR A 174 6.22 -2.40 4.90
N GLU A 175 7.21 -2.41 5.81
CA GLU A 175 6.95 -2.47 7.24
C GLU A 175 6.25 -1.18 7.70
N LEU A 176 5.06 -1.32 8.28
CA LEU A 176 4.22 -0.21 8.72
C LEU A 176 4.31 0.03 10.23
N ALA A 177 4.56 -1.01 11.00
CA ALA A 177 4.74 -0.93 12.45
C ALA A 177 5.61 -2.08 12.96
N CYS A 178 6.38 -1.80 14.01
CA CYS A 178 7.23 -2.76 14.69
C CYS A 178 7.31 -2.44 16.19
N VAL A 179 7.07 -3.42 17.05
CA VAL A 179 7.21 -3.29 18.51
C VAL A 179 7.84 -4.55 19.10
N ASN A 180 8.88 -4.38 19.91
CA ASN A 180 9.57 -5.49 20.57
C ASN A 180 8.73 -6.15 21.67
N VAL A 181 8.87 -7.46 21.79
CA VAL A 181 8.27 -8.28 22.85
C VAL A 181 9.26 -9.35 23.33
N MET A 182 9.38 -9.54 24.64
CA MET A 182 10.19 -10.61 25.25
C MET A 182 9.29 -11.82 25.51
N ILE A 183 9.61 -12.95 24.88
CA ILE A 183 8.92 -14.24 25.06
C ILE A 183 9.75 -15.06 26.07
N THR A 184 9.10 -15.51 27.16
CA THR A 184 9.76 -16.20 28.28
C THR A 184 9.11 -17.58 28.55
#